data_418a99d9092937e94236daeb391639d6
#
_entry.id   418a99d9092937e94236daeb391639d6
#
_cell.length_a   1.000
_cell.length_b   1.000
_cell.length_c   1.000
_cell.angle_alpha   90.00
_cell.angle_beta   90.00
_cell.angle_gamma   90.00
#
_symmetry.space_group_name_H-M   'P 1'
#
loop_
_entity.id
_entity.type
_entity.pdbx_description
1 polymer ?
#
loop_
_entity_poly.entity_id
_entity_poly.type
_entity_poly.pdbx_seq_one_letter_code
_entity_poly.pdbx_strand_id
1 'polypeptide(L)'
;MTREILHYQTAAGKDLFACWFDGLLDLKTINRIEARLDRLQAGNFGDVKLVATGVWELRFHFGPGYRVYFGLDGKALVILLCGGDKSTQERDIKIARECWKDYLGRTR
;
A
#
# COMPACT_ATOMS: atom_id res chain seq x y z
N MET A 1 15.20 11.36 4.61
CA MET A 1 13.99 12.14 4.84
C MET A 1 12.86 11.21 5.26
N THR A 2 12.26 11.48 6.40
CA THR A 2 11.12 10.69 6.88
C THR A 2 9.84 11.11 6.19
N ARG A 3 8.90 10.17 6.11
CA ARG A 3 7.57 10.39 5.52
C ARG A 3 6.52 9.97 6.53
N GLU A 4 5.34 10.56 6.44
CA GLU A 4 4.19 10.13 7.24
C GLU A 4 3.40 9.11 6.42
N ILE A 5 2.96 8.02 7.06
CA ILE A 5 2.11 7.02 6.41
C ILE A 5 0.68 7.26 6.85
N LEU A 6 -0.19 7.46 5.88
CA LEU A 6 -1.63 7.59 6.08
C LEU A 6 -2.33 6.46 5.33
N HIS A 7 -3.53 6.10 5.78
CA HIS A 7 -4.37 5.11 5.12
C HIS A 7 -5.46 5.81 4.33
N TYR A 8 -5.60 5.43 3.06
CA TYR A 8 -6.74 5.85 2.26
C TYR A 8 -8.02 5.22 2.83
N GLN A 9 -9.08 6.01 2.94
CA GLN A 9 -10.40 5.52 3.31
C GLN A 9 -11.39 5.88 2.22
N THR A 10 -12.29 4.94 1.88
CA THR A 10 -13.36 5.20 0.92
C THR A 10 -14.32 6.26 1.46
N ALA A 11 -15.22 6.75 0.64
CA ALA A 11 -16.26 7.70 1.06
C ALA A 11 -17.09 7.14 2.23
N ALA A 12 -17.26 5.82 2.30
CA ALA A 12 -17.97 5.14 3.39
C ALA A 12 -17.08 4.91 4.64
N GLY A 13 -15.82 5.36 4.62
CA GLY A 13 -14.90 5.22 5.73
C GLY A 13 -14.19 3.88 5.79
N LYS A 14 -14.22 3.09 4.73
CA LYS A 14 -13.57 1.78 4.70
C LYS A 14 -12.09 1.91 4.37
N ASP A 15 -11.24 1.31 5.22
CA ASP A 15 -9.80 1.23 5.05
C ASP A 15 -9.45 -0.13 4.44
N LEU A 16 -9.22 -0.15 3.12
CA LEU A 16 -8.99 -1.41 2.40
C LEU A 16 -7.69 -2.08 2.81
N PHE A 17 -6.64 -1.30 3.06
CA PHE A 17 -5.37 -1.86 3.51
C PHE A 17 -5.54 -2.53 4.88
N ALA A 18 -6.17 -1.86 5.83
CA ALA A 18 -6.38 -2.42 7.17
C ALA A 18 -7.24 -3.67 7.12
N CYS A 19 -8.29 -3.69 6.31
CA CYS A 19 -9.14 -4.88 6.15
C CYS A 19 -8.32 -6.08 5.68
N TRP A 20 -7.44 -5.88 4.70
CA TRP A 20 -6.58 -6.94 4.20
C TRP A 20 -5.54 -7.34 5.24
N PHE A 21 -4.85 -6.38 5.84
CA PHE A 21 -3.77 -6.61 6.80
C PHE A 21 -4.27 -7.33 8.05
N ASP A 22 -5.43 -6.92 8.56
CA ASP A 22 -6.03 -7.52 9.76
C ASP A 22 -6.48 -8.96 9.52
N GLY A 23 -6.67 -9.35 8.27
CA GLY A 23 -6.99 -10.73 7.89
C GLY A 23 -5.80 -11.66 7.84
N LEU A 24 -4.57 -11.15 7.94
CA LEU A 24 -3.37 -11.98 7.95
C LEU A 24 -3.22 -12.63 9.31
N LEU A 25 -2.99 -13.94 9.32
CA LEU A 25 -2.94 -14.72 10.57
C LEU A 25 -1.51 -15.08 11.00
N ASP A 26 -0.57 -15.08 10.06
CA ASP A 26 0.80 -15.46 10.32
C ASP A 26 1.60 -14.28 10.88
N LEU A 27 1.96 -14.38 12.16
CA LEU A 27 2.69 -13.32 12.86
C LEU A 27 4.01 -12.96 12.17
N LYS A 28 4.71 -13.94 11.62
CA LYS A 28 5.96 -13.70 10.91
C LYS A 28 5.75 -12.83 9.67
N THR A 29 4.69 -13.09 8.94
CA THR A 29 4.29 -12.29 7.78
C THR A 29 3.94 -10.87 8.20
N ILE A 30 3.12 -10.72 9.23
CA ILE A 30 2.71 -9.42 9.76
C ILE A 30 3.95 -8.60 10.14
N ASN A 31 4.88 -9.20 10.87
CA ASN A 31 6.09 -8.51 11.31
C ASN A 31 6.97 -8.07 10.13
N ARG A 32 7.08 -8.90 9.09
CA ARG A 32 7.85 -8.55 7.90
C ARG A 32 7.24 -7.39 7.14
N ILE A 33 5.93 -7.37 7.03
CA ILE A 33 5.22 -6.27 6.36
C ILE A 33 5.40 -4.98 7.15
N GLU A 34 5.21 -5.02 8.46
CA GLU A 34 5.40 -3.85 9.32
C GLU A 34 6.83 -3.31 9.23
N ALA A 35 7.83 -4.18 9.22
CA ALA A 35 9.23 -3.77 9.10
C ALA A 35 9.49 -3.03 7.78
N ARG A 36 8.87 -3.48 6.69
CA ARG A 36 9.00 -2.82 5.38
C ARG A 36 8.29 -1.47 5.37
N LEU A 37 7.14 -1.35 6.03
CA LEU A 37 6.43 -0.08 6.16
C LEU A 37 7.24 0.91 7.01
N ASP A 38 7.91 0.44 8.05
CA ASP A 38 8.79 1.30 8.87
C ASP A 38 9.94 1.85 8.02
N ARG A 39 10.55 1.03 7.17
CA ARG A 39 11.61 1.48 6.26
C ARG A 39 11.09 2.45 5.22
N LEU A 40 9.90 2.20 4.71
CA LEU A 40 9.24 3.11 3.76
C LEU A 40 9.04 4.48 4.40
N GLN A 41 8.58 4.51 5.65
CA GLN A 41 8.42 5.74 6.43
C GLN A 41 9.74 6.47 6.62
N ALA A 42 10.83 5.74 6.80
CA ALA A 42 12.16 6.31 6.93
C ALA A 42 12.75 6.79 5.60
N GLY A 43 12.03 6.62 4.49
CA GLY A 43 12.48 7.02 3.16
C GLY A 43 13.22 5.93 2.40
N ASN A 44 13.31 4.73 2.95
CA ASN A 44 13.97 3.58 2.32
C ASN A 44 12.91 2.67 1.71
N PHE A 45 12.71 2.78 0.40
CA PHE A 45 11.60 2.09 -0.28
C PHE A 45 11.84 0.59 -0.49
N GLY A 46 13.10 0.18 -0.69
CA GLY A 46 13.40 -1.21 -1.01
C GLY A 46 12.84 -1.61 -2.38
N ASP A 47 12.29 -2.82 -2.46
CA ASP A 47 11.77 -3.36 -3.73
C ASP A 47 10.38 -2.82 -4.01
N VAL A 48 10.32 -1.78 -4.83
CA VAL A 48 9.06 -1.16 -5.27
C VAL A 48 9.03 -1.05 -6.79
N LYS A 49 7.83 -1.04 -7.34
CA LYS A 49 7.61 -0.90 -8.78
C LYS A 49 6.43 0.04 -9.03
N LEU A 50 6.60 0.94 -9.98
CA LEU A 50 5.48 1.77 -10.45
C LEU A 50 4.59 0.89 -11.32
N VAL A 51 3.34 0.67 -10.90
CA VAL A 51 2.42 -0.24 -11.59
C VAL A 51 1.29 0.45 -12.32
N ALA A 52 1.07 1.72 -12.01
CA ALA A 52 0.08 2.57 -12.68
C ALA A 52 0.47 4.02 -12.40
N THR A 53 -0.14 4.98 -13.10
CA THR A 53 0.15 6.39 -12.87
C THR A 53 -0.10 6.75 -11.40
N GLY A 54 0.97 7.10 -10.69
CA GLY A 54 0.92 7.49 -9.29
C GLY A 54 0.76 6.34 -8.30
N VAL A 55 0.70 5.09 -8.75
CA VAL A 55 0.51 3.93 -7.88
C VAL A 55 1.76 3.06 -7.89
N TRP A 56 2.29 2.85 -6.70
CA TRP A 56 3.48 2.04 -6.47
C TRP A 56 3.09 0.73 -5.79
N GLU A 57 3.85 -0.33 -6.10
CA GLU A 57 3.68 -1.65 -5.52
C GLU A 57 4.89 -1.97 -4.68
N LEU A 58 4.69 -2.17 -3.38
CA LEU A 58 5.72 -2.66 -2.45
C LEU A 58 5.68 -4.19 -2.50
N ARG A 59 6.80 -4.81 -2.85
CA ARG A 59 6.85 -6.24 -3.18
C ARG A 59 7.56 -7.02 -2.12
N PHE A 60 6.99 -8.19 -1.80
CA PHE A 60 7.56 -9.13 -0.84
C PHE A 60 7.79 -10.47 -1.54
N HIS A 61 8.98 -11.02 -1.41
CA HIS A 61 9.39 -12.24 -2.11
C HIS A 61 9.39 -13.46 -1.19
N PHE A 62 8.33 -13.61 -0.40
CA PHE A 62 8.13 -14.79 0.42
C PHE A 62 6.65 -15.17 0.42
N GLY A 63 6.34 -16.43 0.82
CA GLY A 63 4.96 -16.93 0.84
C GLY A 63 4.28 -16.77 -0.51
N PRO A 64 3.03 -16.32 -0.56
CA PRO A 64 2.29 -16.16 -1.82
C PRO A 64 2.71 -14.91 -2.62
N GLY A 65 3.76 -14.21 -2.22
CA GLY A 65 4.20 -12.99 -2.86
C GLY A 65 3.32 -11.80 -2.52
N TYR A 66 3.36 -11.39 -1.26
CA TYR A 66 2.54 -10.27 -0.79
C TYR A 66 2.87 -8.97 -1.50
N ARG A 67 1.86 -8.12 -1.63
CA ARG A 67 1.95 -6.82 -2.29
C ARG A 67 1.19 -5.77 -1.47
N VAL A 68 1.78 -4.59 -1.32
CA VAL A 68 1.12 -3.43 -0.71
C VAL A 68 1.17 -2.29 -1.71
N TYR A 69 0.03 -1.67 -1.98
CA TYR A 69 -0.09 -0.60 -2.97
C TYR A 69 -0.20 0.74 -2.27
N PHE A 70 0.55 1.72 -2.76
CA PHE A 70 0.57 3.05 -2.15
C PHE A 70 0.77 4.13 -3.20
N GLY A 71 0.34 5.34 -2.86
CA GLY A 71 0.63 6.54 -3.63
C GLY A 71 1.54 7.46 -2.83
N LEU A 72 2.24 8.34 -3.52
CA LEU A 72 3.06 9.38 -2.89
C LEU A 72 2.38 10.73 -3.10
N ASP A 73 2.01 11.39 -2.00
CA ASP A 73 1.46 12.72 -2.05
C ASP A 73 2.55 13.71 -1.64
N GLY A 74 3.20 14.28 -2.65
CA GLY A 74 4.38 15.11 -2.44
C GLY A 74 5.55 14.31 -1.90
N LYS A 75 6.41 14.96 -1.13
CA LYS A 75 7.62 14.35 -0.56
C LYS A 75 7.41 13.81 0.85
N ALA A 76 6.30 14.16 1.48
CA ALA A 76 6.09 13.90 2.90
C ALA A 76 5.08 12.81 3.20
N LEU A 77 4.17 12.49 2.28
CA LEU A 77 3.07 11.57 2.57
C LEU A 77 3.11 10.31 1.72
N VAL A 78 2.97 9.17 2.38
CA VAL A 78 2.72 7.86 1.77
C VAL A 78 1.28 7.49 2.09
N ILE A 79 0.49 7.20 1.07
CA ILE A 79 -0.93 6.86 1.23
C ILE A 79 -1.09 5.38 0.91
N LEU A 80 -1.35 4.55 1.93
CA LEU A 80 -1.61 3.13 1.74
C LEU A 80 -3.00 2.93 1.16
N LEU A 81 -3.09 2.23 0.04
CA LEU A 81 -4.32 2.08 -0.73
C LEU A 81 -5.00 0.73 -0.49
N CYS A 82 -4.27 -0.35 -0.68
CA CYS A 82 -4.78 -1.71 -0.46
C CYS A 82 -3.61 -2.68 -0.43
N GLY A 83 -3.91 -3.94 -0.16
CA GLY A 83 -2.92 -5.02 -0.16
C GLY A 83 -3.48 -6.28 -0.77
N GLY A 84 -2.61 -7.22 -1.05
CA GLY A 84 -2.96 -8.50 -1.62
C GLY A 84 -1.73 -9.36 -1.82
N ASP A 85 -1.79 -10.25 -2.78
CA ASP A 85 -0.67 -11.11 -3.13
C ASP A 85 -0.56 -11.27 -4.65
N LYS A 86 0.38 -12.10 -5.08
CA LYS A 86 0.63 -12.30 -6.51
C LYS A 86 -0.60 -12.85 -7.25
N SER A 87 -1.42 -13.68 -6.59
CA SER A 87 -2.60 -14.27 -7.23
C SER A 87 -3.73 -13.28 -7.46
N THR A 88 -3.76 -12.17 -6.73
CA THR A 88 -4.79 -11.13 -6.85
C THR A 88 -4.25 -9.82 -7.43
N GLN A 89 -3.02 -9.84 -7.91
CA GLN A 89 -2.29 -8.63 -8.31
C GLN A 89 -3.04 -7.77 -9.33
N GLU A 90 -3.55 -8.37 -10.38
CA GLU A 90 -4.23 -7.63 -11.44
C GLU A 90 -5.45 -6.88 -10.94
N ARG A 91 -6.29 -7.57 -10.16
CA ARG A 91 -7.46 -6.98 -9.52
C ARG A 91 -7.06 -5.86 -8.55
N ASP A 92 -6.03 -6.11 -7.74
CA ASP A 92 -5.61 -5.17 -6.70
C ASP A 92 -5.00 -3.90 -7.28
N ILE A 93 -4.27 -4.00 -8.39
CA ILE A 93 -3.76 -2.82 -9.09
C ILE A 93 -4.91 -1.94 -9.58
N LYS A 94 -5.95 -2.55 -10.11
CA LYS A 94 -7.13 -1.83 -10.58
C LYS A 94 -7.81 -1.10 -9.43
N ILE A 95 -8.00 -1.77 -8.31
CA ILE A 95 -8.58 -1.18 -7.09
C ILE A 95 -7.70 -0.02 -6.61
N ALA A 96 -6.39 -0.22 -6.55
CA ALA A 96 -5.45 0.82 -6.11
C ALA A 96 -5.52 2.06 -6.99
N ARG A 97 -5.64 1.88 -8.30
CA ARG A 97 -5.79 3.00 -9.24
C ARG A 97 -7.04 3.82 -8.95
N GLU A 98 -8.15 3.14 -8.71
CA GLU A 98 -9.41 3.80 -8.38
C GLU A 98 -9.33 4.54 -7.05
N CYS A 99 -8.73 3.93 -6.05
CA CYS A 99 -8.51 4.55 -4.75
C CYS A 99 -7.63 5.80 -4.86
N TRP A 100 -6.56 5.71 -5.62
CA TRP A 100 -5.65 6.84 -5.81
C TRP A 100 -6.32 8.00 -6.52
N LYS A 101 -7.09 7.69 -7.57
CA LYS A 101 -7.87 8.70 -8.30
C LYS A 101 -8.87 9.39 -7.38
N ASP A 102 -9.56 8.64 -6.54
CA ASP A 102 -10.52 9.18 -5.58
C ASP A 102 -9.80 10.05 -4.53
N TYR A 103 -8.67 9.57 -4.00
CA TYR A 103 -7.87 10.35 -3.05
C TYR A 103 -7.46 11.69 -3.63
N LEU A 104 -6.92 11.70 -4.85
CA LEU A 104 -6.50 12.93 -5.51
C LEU A 104 -7.69 13.87 -5.75
N GLY A 105 -8.84 13.32 -6.12
CA GLY A 105 -10.04 14.12 -6.36
C GLY A 105 -10.59 14.79 -5.12
N ARG A 106 -10.41 14.14 -3.94
CA ARG A 106 -10.89 14.71 -2.67
C ARG A 106 -9.93 15.70 -2.04
N THR A 107 -8.64 15.60 -2.35
CA THR A 107 -7.59 16.41 -1.72
C THR A 107 -7.11 17.56 -2.59
N ARG A 108 -7.56 17.66 -3.84
CA ARG A 108 -7.13 18.70 -4.79
C ARG A 108 -8.19 19.73 -5.04
#